data_306e0fd8c3bfb90cd83d762aa529b0be
#
_entry.id   306e0fd8c3bfb90cd83d762aa529b0be
#
_cell.length_a   1.000
_cell.length_b   1.000
_cell.length_c   1.000
_cell.angle_alpha   90.00
_cell.angle_beta   90.00
_cell.angle_gamma   90.00
#
_symmetry.space_group_name_H-M   'P 1'
#
loop_
_entity.id
_entity.type
_entity.pdbx_description
1 polymer ?
#
loop_
_entity_poly.entity_id
_entity_poly.type
_entity_poly.pdbx_seq_one_letter_code
_entity_poly.pdbx_strand_id
1 'polypeptide(L)'
;MKNTNNIIKDTTASANNTIVDGTRKVSVPKIIDGLTINQQLEERKPHYQTFVNQALSQMNDTGLPFAYIKMPLDFLTVFKQEDGGYQRPLSMEKIKKNKREFNMDRVNAILVNYRDGKFYVIDGQHTLELLIEMGETEAFTKVLLDRSFKYESELFYKQDDGNSRVSAWDKYVARIAAGEPIAIIGKKVCDKYGITIKNRNHSIAIGPSKSMHLYSIRKLDEIVKKGGENGLEFTIQTIIELGWHKYDIGFTENMLQLFAAYKYCEGNKTNYSKLMGVLKTFATPTDFVVEAQRIYANPLSHHPENPIRKYIEAIFA
;
A
#
# COMPACT_ATOMS: atom_id res chain seq x y z
N MET A 1 -58.84 6.55 38.14
CA MET A 1 -57.47 6.52 38.58
C MET A 1 -56.87 5.19 38.17
N LYS A 2 -56.12 5.16 37.07
CA LYS A 2 -55.40 3.95 36.56
C LYS A 2 -53.92 4.26 36.51
N ASN A 3 -53.15 3.59 37.38
CA ASN A 3 -51.69 3.56 37.36
C ASN A 3 -51.24 2.69 36.20
N THR A 4 -50.47 3.23 35.30
CA THR A 4 -49.74 2.48 34.27
C THR A 4 -48.25 2.48 34.64
N ASN A 5 -47.79 1.39 35.20
CA ASN A 5 -46.36 1.07 35.35
C ASN A 5 -45.78 0.74 33.99
N ASN A 6 -44.89 1.58 33.49
CA ASN A 6 -44.03 1.26 32.34
C ASN A 6 -42.85 0.41 32.81
N ILE A 7 -42.89 -0.87 32.47
CA ILE A 7 -41.79 -1.80 32.60
C ILE A 7 -40.86 -1.54 31.41
N ILE A 8 -39.71 -0.97 31.69
CA ILE A 8 -38.58 -0.94 30.72
C ILE A 8 -38.01 -2.36 30.65
N LYS A 9 -38.24 -3.04 29.54
CA LYS A 9 -37.59 -4.31 29.24
C LYS A 9 -36.15 -4.05 28.81
N ASP A 10 -35.22 -4.46 29.67
CA ASP A 10 -33.81 -4.63 29.30
C ASP A 10 -33.70 -5.68 28.19
N THR A 11 -33.43 -5.22 26.99
CA THR A 11 -32.98 -6.07 25.87
C THR A 11 -31.45 -6.01 25.79
N THR A 12 -30.79 -6.80 26.61
CA THR A 12 -29.39 -7.17 26.39
C THR A 12 -29.30 -8.09 25.19
N ALA A 13 -29.26 -7.51 24.00
CA ALA A 13 -28.94 -8.25 22.79
C ALA A 13 -27.43 -8.51 22.74
N SER A 14 -27.03 -9.71 23.08
CA SER A 14 -25.71 -10.26 22.81
C SER A 14 -25.52 -10.36 21.28
N ALA A 15 -24.92 -9.34 20.69
CA ALA A 15 -24.52 -9.40 19.29
C ALA A 15 -23.22 -10.21 19.17
N ASN A 16 -23.36 -11.51 18.97
CA ASN A 16 -22.30 -12.34 18.44
C ASN A 16 -22.08 -11.91 16.98
N ASN A 17 -21.03 -11.14 16.71
CA ASN A 17 -20.63 -10.82 15.36
C ASN A 17 -20.07 -12.07 14.70
N THR A 18 -20.90 -12.72 13.90
CA THR A 18 -20.52 -13.80 12.99
C THR A 18 -19.58 -13.22 11.94
N ILE A 19 -18.45 -13.87 11.74
CA ILE A 19 -17.47 -13.54 10.70
C ILE A 19 -18.12 -13.87 9.35
N VAL A 20 -18.42 -12.84 8.59
CA VAL A 20 -18.70 -12.98 7.16
C VAL A 20 -17.52 -12.29 6.47
N ASP A 21 -16.83 -13.08 5.63
CA ASP A 21 -15.84 -12.57 4.67
C ASP A 21 -14.41 -12.28 5.18
N GLY A 22 -13.83 -13.15 6.00
CA GLY A 22 -12.36 -13.20 6.22
C GLY A 22 -11.68 -11.94 6.78
N THR A 23 -12.39 -10.84 6.92
CA THR A 23 -11.92 -9.60 7.53
C THR A 23 -12.51 -9.52 8.94
N ARG A 24 -11.70 -9.94 9.93
CA ARG A 24 -12.01 -9.62 11.31
C ARG A 24 -12.02 -8.10 11.45
N LYS A 25 -13.18 -7.49 11.63
CA LYS A 25 -13.24 -6.16 12.23
C LYS A 25 -12.51 -6.29 13.56
N VAL A 26 -11.43 -5.53 13.74
CA VAL A 26 -10.92 -5.31 15.09
C VAL A 26 -12.13 -4.88 15.88
N SER A 27 -12.51 -5.67 16.86
CA SER A 27 -13.71 -5.36 17.67
C SER A 27 -13.50 -3.96 18.21
N VAL A 28 -14.29 -3.02 17.68
CA VAL A 28 -14.48 -1.75 18.40
C VAL A 28 -14.82 -2.18 19.81
N PRO A 29 -14.10 -1.71 20.84
CA PRO A 29 -14.37 -2.10 22.20
C PRO A 29 -15.87 -1.94 22.44
N LYS A 30 -16.55 -3.04 22.78
CA LYS A 30 -17.95 -2.98 23.18
C LYS A 30 -18.05 -1.87 24.20
N ILE A 31 -19.18 -1.11 24.17
CA ILE A 31 -19.54 -0.19 25.24
C ILE A 31 -19.42 -1.00 26.54
N ILE A 32 -18.35 -0.79 27.27
CA ILE A 32 -18.16 -1.32 28.60
C ILE A 32 -18.67 -0.22 29.50
N ASP A 33 -19.64 -0.53 30.32
CA ASP A 33 -20.22 0.35 31.34
C ASP A 33 -20.92 1.63 30.83
N GLY A 34 -21.60 1.60 29.66
CA GLY A 34 -22.40 2.69 29.17
C GLY A 34 -21.68 3.94 28.68
N LEU A 35 -20.33 3.89 28.57
CA LEU A 35 -19.51 4.98 28.08
C LEU A 35 -19.48 5.01 26.55
N THR A 36 -19.52 6.21 25.96
CA THR A 36 -19.31 6.40 24.54
C THR A 36 -17.84 6.11 24.16
N ILE A 37 -17.56 5.82 22.87
CA ILE A 37 -16.20 5.59 22.37
C ILE A 37 -15.25 6.74 22.75
N ASN A 38 -15.72 7.98 22.71
CA ASN A 38 -14.93 9.14 23.09
C ASN A 38 -14.62 9.17 24.60
N GLN A 39 -15.59 8.81 25.44
CA GLN A 39 -15.38 8.71 26.89
C GLN A 39 -14.40 7.60 27.24
N GLN A 40 -14.47 6.44 26.58
CA GLN A 40 -13.51 5.35 26.76
C GLN A 40 -12.10 5.76 26.33
N LEU A 41 -11.95 6.55 25.28
CA LEU A 41 -10.66 7.08 24.83
C LEU A 41 -10.09 8.10 25.84
N GLU A 42 -10.94 8.96 26.42
CA GLU A 42 -10.53 9.92 27.45
C GLU A 42 -10.10 9.22 28.75
N GLU A 43 -10.80 8.18 29.19
CA GLU A 43 -10.43 7.39 30.38
C GLU A 43 -9.12 6.62 30.19
N ARG A 44 -8.78 6.20 28.97
CA ARG A 44 -7.51 5.53 28.65
C ARG A 44 -6.30 6.46 28.56
N LYS A 45 -6.50 7.78 28.35
CA LYS A 45 -5.40 8.75 28.24
C LYS A 45 -4.42 8.72 29.41
N PRO A 46 -4.85 8.64 30.69
CA PRO A 46 -3.93 8.54 31.81
C PRO A 46 -3.04 7.31 31.75
N HIS A 47 -3.58 6.19 31.25
CA HIS A 47 -2.85 4.94 31.13
C HIS A 47 -1.80 4.98 30.02
N TYR A 48 -2.12 5.57 28.85
CA TYR A 48 -1.13 5.81 27.78
C TYR A 48 0.04 6.66 28.31
N GLN A 49 -0.25 7.69 29.08
CA GLN A 49 0.79 8.59 29.62
C GLN A 49 1.78 7.87 30.52
N THR A 50 1.36 6.84 31.25
CA THR A 50 2.25 6.01 32.06
C THR A 50 3.34 5.37 31.19
N PHE A 51 2.95 4.76 30.06
CA PHE A 51 3.90 4.12 29.14
C PHE A 51 4.78 5.15 28.40
N VAL A 52 4.23 6.33 28.07
CA VAL A 52 5.01 7.43 27.50
C VAL A 52 6.09 7.89 28.49
N ASN A 53 5.74 8.04 29.77
CA ASN A 53 6.68 8.45 30.80
C ASN A 53 7.77 7.38 31.03
N GLN A 54 7.41 6.09 31.02
CA GLN A 54 8.38 5.01 31.07
C GLN A 54 9.33 5.03 29.87
N ALA A 55 8.80 5.28 28.66
CA ALA A 55 9.63 5.40 27.46
C ALA A 55 10.62 6.57 27.58
N LEU A 56 10.13 7.74 27.99
CA LEU A 56 10.97 8.92 28.18
C LEU A 56 12.08 8.69 29.21
N SER A 57 11.74 8.08 30.36
CA SER A 57 12.74 7.73 31.38
C SER A 57 13.83 6.82 30.80
N GLN A 58 13.43 5.72 30.14
CA GLN A 58 14.41 4.78 29.56
C GLN A 58 15.26 5.43 28.46
N MET A 59 14.67 6.28 27.61
CA MET A 59 15.41 7.02 26.57
C MET A 59 16.43 7.98 27.19
N ASN A 60 16.08 8.68 28.28
CA ASN A 60 16.98 9.59 28.98
C ASN A 60 18.12 8.82 29.65
N ASP A 61 17.82 7.67 30.29
CA ASP A 61 18.81 6.86 30.98
C ASP A 61 19.82 6.20 30.02
N THR A 62 19.35 5.81 28.83
CA THR A 62 20.16 5.10 27.85
C THR A 62 20.78 5.98 26.78
N GLY A 63 20.27 7.20 26.59
CA GLY A 63 20.62 8.07 25.47
C GLY A 63 20.15 7.57 24.08
N LEU A 64 19.30 6.53 24.04
CA LEU A 64 18.78 5.96 22.80
C LEU A 64 17.52 6.69 22.33
N PRO A 65 17.26 6.78 21.02
CA PRO A 65 16.06 7.45 20.48
C PRO A 65 14.82 6.55 20.51
N PHE A 66 14.84 5.48 21.28
CA PHE A 66 13.74 4.52 21.48
C PHE A 66 13.84 3.85 22.85
N ALA A 67 12.72 3.29 23.29
CA ALA A 67 12.65 2.47 24.52
C ALA A 67 12.07 1.08 24.23
N TYR A 68 12.39 0.09 25.08
CA TYR A 68 11.74 -1.21 25.08
C TYR A 68 10.81 -1.32 26.29
N ILE A 69 9.51 -1.40 26.05
CA ILE A 69 8.49 -1.42 27.10
C ILE A 69 7.55 -2.60 26.87
N LYS A 70 7.20 -3.29 27.93
CA LYS A 70 6.10 -4.26 27.93
C LYS A 70 4.79 -3.51 28.13
N MET A 71 3.85 -3.63 27.16
CA MET A 71 2.57 -2.94 27.24
C MET A 71 1.41 -3.82 26.78
N PRO A 72 0.17 -3.49 27.23
CA PRO A 72 -1.03 -4.20 26.82
C PRO A 72 -1.25 -4.16 25.31
N LEU A 73 -1.66 -5.29 24.71
CA LEU A 73 -1.88 -5.40 23.27
C LEU A 73 -3.05 -4.55 22.78
N ASP A 74 -4.05 -4.30 23.62
CA ASP A 74 -5.21 -3.48 23.30
C ASP A 74 -4.89 -1.97 23.22
N PHE A 75 -3.69 -1.55 23.64
CA PHE A 75 -3.19 -0.18 23.46
C PHE A 75 -2.60 0.05 22.07
N LEU A 76 -2.33 -1.02 21.32
CA LEU A 76 -1.68 -0.95 20.02
C LEU A 76 -2.71 -0.74 18.90
N THR A 77 -2.52 0.31 18.13
CA THR A 77 -3.39 0.69 17.02
C THR A 77 -2.71 0.36 15.69
N VAL A 78 -3.38 -0.40 14.83
CA VAL A 78 -2.93 -0.65 13.45
C VAL A 78 -3.63 0.35 12.52
N PHE A 79 -2.85 1.19 11.84
CA PHE A 79 -3.39 2.16 10.90
C PHE A 79 -3.39 1.56 9.49
N LYS A 80 -4.53 1.02 9.09
CA LYS A 80 -4.70 0.24 7.87
C LYS A 80 -4.78 1.10 6.61
N GLN A 81 -4.43 0.53 5.44
CA GLN A 81 -4.53 1.20 4.14
C GLN A 81 -5.95 1.63 3.80
N GLU A 82 -6.96 0.86 4.18
CA GLU A 82 -8.38 1.19 3.99
C GLU A 82 -8.82 2.46 4.74
N ASP A 83 -8.13 2.79 5.84
CA ASP A 83 -8.36 3.98 6.65
C ASP A 83 -7.39 5.13 6.30
N GLY A 84 -6.66 5.03 5.20
CA GLY A 84 -5.63 6.00 4.80
C GLY A 84 -4.26 5.78 5.42
N GLY A 85 -4.04 4.67 6.11
CA GLY A 85 -2.76 4.29 6.69
C GLY A 85 -1.82 3.58 5.72
N TYR A 86 -0.70 3.08 6.24
CA TYR A 86 0.33 2.37 5.47
C TYR A 86 0.34 0.86 5.72
N GLN A 87 -0.38 0.36 6.72
CA GLN A 87 -0.39 -1.06 7.07
C GLN A 87 -1.22 -1.87 6.07
N ARG A 88 -0.59 -2.89 5.50
CA ARG A 88 -1.22 -3.81 4.55
C ARG A 88 -2.28 -4.70 5.23
N PRO A 89 -3.20 -5.31 4.46
CA PRO A 89 -4.11 -6.31 5.00
C PRO A 89 -3.38 -7.48 5.66
N LEU A 90 -3.95 -8.01 6.73
CA LEU A 90 -3.41 -9.19 7.41
C LEU A 90 -3.47 -10.44 6.52
N SER A 91 -2.40 -11.23 6.56
CA SER A 91 -2.39 -12.55 5.94
C SER A 91 -2.76 -13.61 6.97
N MET A 92 -4.01 -14.05 6.96
CA MET A 92 -4.50 -15.10 7.85
C MET A 92 -3.78 -16.44 7.64
N GLU A 93 -3.29 -16.70 6.43
CA GLU A 93 -2.49 -17.88 6.12
C GLU A 93 -1.16 -17.88 6.89
N LYS A 94 -0.46 -16.72 6.92
CA LYS A 94 0.76 -16.55 7.70
C LYS A 94 0.52 -16.71 9.19
N ILE A 95 -0.58 -16.15 9.70
CA ILE A 95 -0.94 -16.27 11.12
C ILE A 95 -1.18 -17.72 11.47
N LYS A 96 -1.98 -18.46 10.68
CA LYS A 96 -2.23 -19.90 10.88
C LYS A 96 -0.95 -20.73 10.84
N LYS A 97 -0.03 -20.44 9.91
CA LYS A 97 1.27 -21.11 9.85
C LYS A 97 2.09 -20.84 11.10
N ASN A 98 2.26 -19.57 11.47
CA ASN A 98 3.06 -19.19 12.63
C ASN A 98 2.47 -19.71 13.96
N LYS A 99 1.14 -19.83 14.04
CA LYS A 99 0.45 -20.39 15.21
C LYS A 99 0.83 -21.85 15.46
N ARG A 100 1.04 -22.65 14.41
CA ARG A 100 1.44 -24.07 14.53
C ARG A 100 2.86 -24.23 15.06
N GLU A 101 3.73 -23.28 14.80
CA GLU A 101 5.15 -23.28 15.16
C GLU A 101 5.45 -22.20 16.22
N PHE A 102 4.41 -21.78 16.96
CA PHE A 102 4.54 -20.67 17.91
C PHE A 102 5.57 -21.00 19.00
N ASN A 103 6.50 -20.09 19.18
CA ASN A 103 7.46 -20.09 20.27
C ASN A 103 7.70 -18.64 20.69
N MET A 104 7.44 -18.34 21.97
CA MET A 104 7.58 -16.99 22.52
C MET A 104 9.02 -16.47 22.42
N ASP A 105 10.04 -17.34 22.52
CA ASP A 105 11.46 -16.95 22.42
C ASP A 105 11.82 -16.39 21.01
N ARG A 106 10.97 -16.66 20.02
CA ARG A 106 11.15 -16.19 18.64
C ARG A 106 10.33 -14.95 18.31
N VAL A 107 9.57 -14.42 19.28
CA VAL A 107 8.73 -13.25 19.11
C VAL A 107 9.57 -11.98 19.23
N ASN A 108 9.66 -11.23 18.16
CA ASN A 108 10.32 -9.92 18.16
C ASN A 108 9.44 -8.85 18.80
N ALA A 109 10.08 -7.84 19.39
CA ALA A 109 9.38 -6.67 19.89
C ALA A 109 8.61 -5.95 18.75
N ILE A 110 7.37 -5.57 19.03
CA ILE A 110 6.51 -4.83 18.09
C ILE A 110 7.02 -3.38 18.02
N LEU A 111 7.34 -2.87 16.82
CA LEU A 111 7.76 -1.49 16.65
C LEU A 111 6.53 -0.56 16.60
N VAL A 112 6.48 0.38 17.53
CA VAL A 112 5.38 1.33 17.67
C VAL A 112 5.88 2.77 17.77
N ASN A 113 5.02 3.71 17.39
CA ASN A 113 5.22 5.13 17.63
C ASN A 113 4.03 5.71 18.39
N TYR A 114 4.30 6.47 19.43
CA TYR A 114 3.26 7.25 20.12
C TYR A 114 3.08 8.59 19.41
N ARG A 115 1.87 8.83 18.92
CA ARG A 115 1.48 10.05 18.21
C ARG A 115 -0.02 10.29 18.41
N ASP A 116 -0.43 11.52 18.57
CA ASP A 116 -1.84 11.92 18.67
C ASP A 116 -2.62 11.12 19.73
N GLY A 117 -1.97 10.81 20.86
CA GLY A 117 -2.59 10.10 21.99
C GLY A 117 -2.74 8.58 21.79
N LYS A 118 -2.09 7.97 20.79
CA LYS A 118 -2.17 6.53 20.49
C LYS A 118 -0.81 5.94 20.15
N PHE A 119 -0.64 4.63 20.40
CA PHE A 119 0.51 3.86 19.95
C PHE A 119 0.20 3.20 18.61
N TYR A 120 0.77 3.70 17.53
CA TYR A 120 0.62 3.16 16.18
C TYR A 120 1.68 2.11 15.88
N VAL A 121 1.24 0.93 15.44
CA VAL A 121 2.13 -0.15 15.02
C VAL A 121 2.76 0.20 13.69
N ILE A 122 4.10 0.27 13.64
CA ILE A 122 4.87 0.46 12.41
C ILE A 122 5.25 -0.91 11.83
N ASP A 123 5.74 -1.83 12.67
CA ASP A 123 6.06 -3.21 12.30
C ASP A 123 5.59 -4.19 13.37
N GLY A 124 5.28 -5.42 12.93
CA GLY A 124 4.84 -6.48 13.83
C GLY A 124 3.32 -6.63 13.91
N GLN A 125 2.51 -6.12 12.96
CA GLN A 125 1.05 -6.32 12.99
C GLN A 125 0.66 -7.81 12.95
N HIS A 126 1.39 -8.68 12.23
CA HIS A 126 1.14 -10.12 12.24
C HIS A 126 1.52 -10.76 13.58
N THR A 127 2.56 -10.24 14.23
CA THR A 127 2.97 -10.64 15.59
C THR A 127 1.90 -10.24 16.59
N LEU A 128 1.38 -9.01 16.51
CA LEU A 128 0.28 -8.54 17.35
C LEU A 128 -0.93 -9.46 17.24
N GLU A 129 -1.40 -9.76 16.04
CA GLU A 129 -2.57 -10.63 15.84
C GLU A 129 -2.29 -12.05 16.31
N LEU A 130 -1.09 -12.59 16.06
CA LEU A 130 -0.70 -13.90 16.54
C LEU A 130 -0.72 -13.98 18.07
N LEU A 131 -0.19 -13.00 18.78
CA LEU A 131 -0.20 -12.94 20.24
C LEU A 131 -1.64 -12.87 20.78
N ILE A 132 -2.50 -12.07 20.17
CA ILE A 132 -3.92 -12.00 20.52
C ILE A 132 -4.60 -13.38 20.34
N GLU A 133 -4.33 -14.07 19.22
CA GLU A 133 -4.87 -15.41 18.98
C GLU A 133 -4.32 -16.50 19.91
N MET A 134 -3.14 -16.27 20.47
CA MET A 134 -2.53 -17.14 21.49
C MET A 134 -3.03 -16.85 22.90
N GLY A 135 -3.83 -15.81 23.09
CA GLY A 135 -4.39 -15.41 24.39
C GLY A 135 -3.45 -14.56 25.24
N GLU A 136 -2.36 -14.05 24.63
CA GLU A 136 -1.49 -13.10 25.32
C GLU A 136 -2.19 -11.75 25.48
N THR A 137 -1.91 -11.07 26.58
CA THR A 137 -2.50 -9.76 26.88
C THR A 137 -1.52 -8.62 26.75
N GLU A 138 -0.21 -8.92 26.73
CA GLU A 138 0.87 -7.94 26.70
C GLU A 138 1.99 -8.40 25.77
N ALA A 139 2.76 -7.47 25.23
CA ALA A 139 3.97 -7.74 24.46
C ALA A 139 5.07 -6.72 24.75
N PHE A 140 6.32 -7.13 24.48
CA PHE A 140 7.41 -6.17 24.37
C PHE A 140 7.26 -5.36 23.10
N THR A 141 7.39 -4.04 23.26
CA THR A 141 7.34 -3.07 22.17
C THR A 141 8.63 -2.26 22.13
N LYS A 142 9.08 -1.93 20.92
CA LYS A 142 10.09 -0.90 20.69
C LYS A 142 9.37 0.39 20.41
N VAL A 143 9.41 1.33 21.35
CA VAL A 143 8.63 2.55 21.36
C VAL A 143 9.45 3.70 20.80
N LEU A 144 8.91 4.38 19.79
CA LEU A 144 9.30 5.71 19.34
C LEU A 144 8.29 6.72 19.87
N LEU A 145 8.70 7.99 20.02
CA LEU A 145 7.82 9.06 20.48
C LEU A 145 7.79 10.20 19.46
N ASP A 146 6.58 10.73 19.22
CA ASP A 146 6.30 11.93 18.44
C ASP A 146 6.93 11.95 17.03
N ARG A 147 7.08 10.77 16.40
CA ARG A 147 7.46 10.70 15.00
C ARG A 147 6.25 11.01 14.12
N SER A 148 6.49 11.76 13.05
CA SER A 148 5.42 12.09 12.10
C SER A 148 4.89 10.85 11.37
N PHE A 149 3.65 10.91 10.90
CA PHE A 149 3.07 9.89 10.04
C PHE A 149 3.93 9.59 8.80
N LYS A 150 4.53 10.63 8.21
CA LYS A 150 5.49 10.49 7.13
C LYS A 150 6.66 9.58 7.51
N TYR A 151 7.24 9.81 8.70
CA TYR A 151 8.37 9.02 9.19
C TYR A 151 7.98 7.56 9.44
N GLU A 152 6.79 7.29 10.04
CA GLU A 152 6.26 5.94 10.22
C GLU A 152 6.14 5.21 8.88
N SER A 153 5.55 5.88 7.88
CA SER A 153 5.38 5.35 6.53
C SER A 153 6.72 5.06 5.86
N GLU A 154 7.71 5.94 6.04
CA GLU A 154 9.08 5.73 5.55
C GLU A 154 9.75 4.53 6.20
N LEU A 155 9.64 4.38 7.52
CA LEU A 155 10.17 3.20 8.21
C LEU A 155 9.52 1.92 7.67
N PHE A 156 8.20 1.91 7.51
CA PHE A 156 7.46 0.75 7.02
C PHE A 156 7.96 0.28 5.65
N TYR A 157 8.11 1.17 4.66
CA TYR A 157 8.51 0.73 3.33
C TYR A 157 10.02 0.49 3.18
N LYS A 158 10.84 1.02 4.10
CA LYS A 158 12.29 0.78 4.13
C LYS A 158 12.67 -0.53 4.86
N GLN A 159 11.77 -1.12 5.63
CA GLN A 159 11.99 -2.39 6.32
C GLN A 159 11.96 -3.58 5.35
N ASP A 160 12.93 -3.70 4.47
CA ASP A 160 12.93 -4.73 3.42
C ASP A 160 13.89 -5.89 3.68
N ASP A 161 14.44 -5.98 4.88
CA ASP A 161 15.49 -6.93 5.17
C ASP A 161 14.98 -8.19 5.89
N GLY A 162 14.72 -9.21 5.10
CA GLY A 162 15.02 -10.59 5.50
C GLY A 162 13.87 -11.59 5.57
N ASN A 163 12.63 -11.31 5.98
CA ASN A 163 11.67 -12.41 6.29
C ASN A 163 10.28 -12.35 5.64
N SER A 164 9.86 -11.27 5.07
CA SER A 164 8.75 -11.23 4.10
C SER A 164 8.78 -9.92 3.34
N ARG A 165 9.23 -9.99 2.09
CA ARG A 165 9.31 -8.81 1.22
C ARG A 165 7.97 -8.09 1.17
N VAL A 166 7.99 -6.82 1.56
CA VAL A 166 6.85 -5.92 1.37
C VAL A 166 6.59 -5.84 -0.14
N SER A 167 5.36 -6.06 -0.58
CA SER A 167 5.04 -6.06 -2.00
C SER A 167 5.31 -4.68 -2.63
N ALA A 168 5.54 -4.63 -3.95
CA ALA A 168 5.71 -3.37 -4.67
C ALA A 168 4.50 -2.43 -4.49
N TRP A 169 3.30 -3.00 -4.36
CA TRP A 169 2.07 -2.27 -4.07
C TRP A 169 2.09 -1.66 -2.67
N ASP A 170 2.40 -2.45 -1.63
CA ASP A 170 2.40 -1.96 -0.25
C ASP A 170 3.46 -0.86 -0.06
N LYS A 171 4.63 -1.03 -0.70
CA LYS A 171 5.66 0.03 -0.74
C LYS A 171 5.14 1.29 -1.43
N TYR A 172 4.42 1.15 -2.54
CA TYR A 172 3.88 2.29 -3.27
C TYR A 172 2.85 3.05 -2.42
N VAL A 173 1.92 2.35 -1.75
CA VAL A 173 0.93 2.97 -0.84
C VAL A 173 1.63 3.70 0.30
N ALA A 174 2.64 3.08 0.93
CA ALA A 174 3.40 3.71 2.00
C ALA A 174 4.20 4.94 1.52
N ARG A 175 4.73 4.91 0.28
CA ARG A 175 5.41 6.06 -0.34
C ARG A 175 4.46 7.22 -0.62
N ILE A 176 3.22 6.94 -1.05
CA ILE A 176 2.16 7.95 -1.17
C ILE A 176 1.89 8.59 0.20
N ALA A 177 1.69 7.76 1.23
CA ALA A 177 1.44 8.23 2.60
C ALA A 177 2.62 9.06 3.16
N ALA A 178 3.84 8.69 2.80
CA ALA A 178 5.05 9.45 3.14
C ALA A 178 5.23 10.75 2.32
N GLY A 179 4.39 11.01 1.33
CA GLY A 179 4.50 12.19 0.45
C GLY A 179 5.71 12.12 -0.48
N GLU A 180 6.15 10.93 -0.88
CA GLU A 180 7.31 10.75 -1.75
C GLU A 180 7.01 11.29 -3.15
N PRO A 181 7.83 12.22 -3.69
CA PRO A 181 7.47 13.00 -4.88
C PRO A 181 7.18 12.15 -6.12
N ILE A 182 7.95 11.08 -6.37
CA ILE A 182 7.79 10.24 -7.55
C ILE A 182 6.45 9.49 -7.51
N ALA A 183 6.09 8.94 -6.35
CA ALA A 183 4.82 8.24 -6.17
C ALA A 183 3.63 9.21 -6.27
N ILE A 184 3.75 10.41 -5.70
CA ILE A 184 2.72 11.46 -5.78
C ILE A 184 2.49 11.91 -7.23
N ILE A 185 3.56 12.19 -7.99
CA ILE A 185 3.46 12.57 -9.41
C ILE A 185 2.79 11.45 -10.20
N GLY A 186 3.26 10.21 -10.01
CA GLY A 186 2.70 9.05 -10.69
C GLY A 186 1.20 8.88 -10.41
N LYS A 187 0.80 9.01 -9.14
CA LYS A 187 -0.63 8.97 -8.75
C LYS A 187 -1.43 10.12 -9.37
N LYS A 188 -0.95 11.36 -9.23
CA LYS A 188 -1.60 12.56 -9.76
C LYS A 188 -1.91 12.43 -11.26
N VAL A 189 -0.92 11.99 -12.05
CA VAL A 189 -1.09 11.81 -13.49
C VAL A 189 -2.07 10.68 -13.80
N CYS A 190 -1.95 9.53 -13.13
CA CYS A 190 -2.90 8.44 -13.32
C CYS A 190 -4.33 8.85 -12.97
N ASP A 191 -4.55 9.53 -11.85
CA ASP A 191 -5.87 10.04 -11.45
C ASP A 191 -6.46 11.02 -12.48
N LYS A 192 -5.63 11.93 -13.03
CA LYS A 192 -6.03 12.88 -14.10
C LYS A 192 -6.64 12.19 -15.33
N TYR A 193 -6.12 11.01 -15.67
CA TYR A 193 -6.58 10.23 -16.83
C TYR A 193 -7.54 9.09 -16.47
N GLY A 194 -7.99 9.01 -15.21
CA GLY A 194 -8.90 7.96 -14.75
C GLY A 194 -8.26 6.57 -14.69
N ILE A 195 -6.92 6.48 -14.61
CA ILE A 195 -6.19 5.23 -14.55
C ILE A 195 -6.06 4.79 -13.10
N THR A 196 -6.56 3.60 -12.80
CA THR A 196 -6.42 3.00 -11.47
C THR A 196 -5.11 2.22 -11.37
N ILE A 197 -4.23 2.62 -10.46
CA ILE A 197 -3.04 1.83 -10.13
C ILE A 197 -3.47 0.71 -9.20
N LYS A 198 -3.14 -0.55 -9.54
CA LYS A 198 -3.60 -1.74 -8.80
C LYS A 198 -2.48 -2.70 -8.43
N ASN A 199 -2.74 -3.49 -7.40
CA ASN A 199 -1.93 -4.65 -7.07
C ASN A 199 -2.24 -5.80 -8.06
N ARG A 200 -1.19 -6.37 -8.66
CA ARG A 200 -1.32 -7.49 -9.61
C ARG A 200 -1.99 -8.72 -8.98
N ASN A 201 -1.80 -8.94 -7.69
CA ASN A 201 -2.32 -10.10 -6.97
C ASN A 201 -3.82 -10.00 -6.62
N HIS A 202 -4.44 -8.82 -6.72
CA HIS A 202 -5.87 -8.62 -6.50
C HIS A 202 -6.71 -8.58 -7.79
N SER A 203 -6.13 -8.93 -8.92
CA SER A 203 -6.76 -8.82 -10.24
C SER A 203 -7.68 -9.99 -10.63
N ILE A 204 -8.08 -10.85 -9.70
CA ILE A 204 -9.02 -11.96 -9.98
C ILE A 204 -10.49 -11.52 -9.88
N ALA A 205 -10.79 -10.26 -9.78
CA ALA A 205 -12.16 -9.81 -10.01
C ALA A 205 -12.42 -9.81 -11.52
N ILE A 206 -13.08 -10.85 -11.98
CA ILE A 206 -13.67 -10.96 -13.31
C ILE A 206 -14.74 -9.86 -13.46
N GLY A 207 -14.34 -8.74 -14.03
CA GLY A 207 -15.23 -7.62 -14.31
C GLY A 207 -14.81 -6.90 -15.60
N PRO A 208 -15.73 -6.28 -16.34
CA PRO A 208 -15.54 -5.84 -17.73
C PRO A 208 -14.62 -4.64 -17.95
N SER A 209 -13.84 -4.21 -16.99
CA SER A 209 -13.02 -3.00 -17.12
C SER A 209 -11.59 -3.17 -16.60
N LYS A 210 -10.80 -4.02 -17.28
CA LYS A 210 -9.34 -4.07 -17.05
C LYS A 210 -8.59 -2.97 -17.81
N SER A 211 -9.24 -2.29 -18.74
CA SER A 211 -8.62 -1.40 -19.72
C SER A 211 -7.93 -0.16 -19.14
N MET A 212 -8.38 0.34 -17.98
CA MET A 212 -7.82 1.53 -17.33
C MET A 212 -7.02 1.20 -16.07
N HIS A 213 -6.34 0.05 -16.06
CA HIS A 213 -5.56 -0.38 -14.90
C HIS A 213 -4.06 -0.43 -15.20
N LEU A 214 -3.26 0.17 -14.33
CA LEU A 214 -1.80 0.12 -14.37
C LEU A 214 -1.29 -0.76 -13.23
N TYR A 215 -0.50 -1.77 -13.57
CA TYR A 215 0.04 -2.74 -12.62
C TYR A 215 1.55 -2.62 -12.41
N SER A 216 2.28 -1.98 -13.34
CA SER A 216 3.75 -1.88 -13.28
C SER A 216 4.20 -0.63 -12.57
N ILE A 217 4.19 -0.65 -11.23
CA ILE A 217 4.67 0.45 -10.39
C ILE A 217 6.14 0.76 -10.70
N ARG A 218 6.98 -0.27 -10.90
CA ARG A 218 8.39 -0.08 -11.23
C ARG A 218 8.57 0.75 -12.52
N LYS A 219 7.77 0.47 -13.56
CA LYS A 219 7.87 1.20 -14.81
C LYS A 219 7.29 2.60 -14.70
N LEU A 220 6.23 2.78 -13.94
CA LEU A 220 5.69 4.08 -13.57
C LEU A 220 6.77 4.96 -12.93
N ASP A 221 7.43 4.44 -11.90
CA ASP A 221 8.53 5.14 -11.20
C ASP A 221 9.68 5.48 -12.14
N GLU A 222 10.06 4.55 -13.03
CA GLU A 222 11.11 4.79 -14.01
C GLU A 222 10.78 5.96 -14.94
N ILE A 223 9.55 6.02 -15.44
CA ILE A 223 9.09 7.10 -16.31
C ILE A 223 9.11 8.43 -15.60
N VAL A 224 8.57 8.48 -14.37
CA VAL A 224 8.54 9.73 -13.58
C VAL A 224 9.97 10.18 -13.22
N LYS A 225 10.88 9.27 -12.90
CA LYS A 225 12.29 9.62 -12.62
C LYS A 225 13.00 10.22 -13.82
N LYS A 226 12.72 9.74 -15.02
CA LYS A 226 13.44 10.11 -16.25
C LYS A 226 12.80 11.27 -17.00
N GLY A 227 11.47 11.35 -17.00
CA GLY A 227 10.69 12.31 -17.80
C GLY A 227 9.74 13.19 -17.00
N GLY A 228 9.74 13.05 -15.67
CA GLY A 228 8.84 13.82 -14.82
C GLY A 228 7.35 13.57 -15.10
N GLU A 229 6.54 14.54 -14.74
CA GLU A 229 5.10 14.56 -15.01
C GLU A 229 4.82 14.54 -16.53
N ASN A 230 5.56 15.35 -17.31
CA ASN A 230 5.37 15.47 -18.75
C ASN A 230 5.67 14.16 -19.51
N GLY A 231 6.71 13.43 -19.12
CA GLY A 231 7.05 12.14 -19.73
C GLY A 231 5.99 11.07 -19.48
N LEU A 232 5.39 11.07 -18.30
CA LEU A 232 4.30 10.16 -17.97
C LEU A 232 3.02 10.56 -18.71
N GLU A 233 2.67 11.84 -18.74
CA GLU A 233 1.53 12.35 -19.51
C GLU A 233 1.64 12.03 -21.00
N PHE A 234 2.81 12.31 -21.61
CA PHE A 234 3.09 11.94 -23.00
C PHE A 234 2.80 10.45 -23.26
N THR A 235 3.31 9.59 -22.40
CA THR A 235 3.15 8.13 -22.56
C THR A 235 1.67 7.73 -22.50
N ILE A 236 0.94 8.23 -21.51
CA ILE A 236 -0.48 7.94 -21.31
C ILE A 236 -1.32 8.50 -22.46
N GLN A 237 -1.10 9.76 -22.85
CA GLN A 237 -1.81 10.39 -23.96
C GLN A 237 -1.61 9.65 -25.27
N THR A 238 -0.39 9.22 -25.56
CA THR A 238 -0.09 8.42 -26.75
C THR A 238 -0.90 7.12 -26.78
N ILE A 239 -0.97 6.40 -25.64
CA ILE A 239 -1.77 5.17 -25.52
C ILE A 239 -3.27 5.45 -25.72
N ILE A 240 -3.78 6.56 -25.18
CA ILE A 240 -5.18 6.96 -25.28
C ILE A 240 -5.51 7.38 -26.72
N GLU A 241 -4.66 8.18 -27.36
CA GLU A 241 -4.88 8.65 -28.75
C GLU A 241 -4.86 7.51 -29.77
N LEU A 242 -4.06 6.47 -29.51
CA LEU A 242 -4.07 5.23 -30.31
C LEU A 242 -5.32 4.38 -30.06
N GLY A 243 -6.13 4.69 -29.04
CA GLY A 243 -7.25 3.87 -28.62
C GLY A 243 -6.85 2.57 -27.90
N TRP A 244 -5.55 2.41 -27.61
CA TRP A 244 -5.00 1.20 -27.02
C TRP A 244 -5.35 1.02 -25.54
N HIS A 245 -5.75 2.09 -24.85
CA HIS A 245 -6.27 2.05 -23.48
C HIS A 245 -7.51 1.16 -23.31
N LYS A 246 -8.21 0.82 -24.41
CA LYS A 246 -9.41 -0.04 -24.42
C LYS A 246 -9.07 -1.53 -24.28
N TYR A 247 -7.80 -1.89 -24.44
CA TYR A 247 -7.32 -3.26 -24.38
C TYR A 247 -6.71 -3.56 -23.00
N ASP A 248 -6.81 -4.81 -22.56
CA ASP A 248 -6.26 -5.27 -21.26
C ASP A 248 -4.76 -5.01 -21.11
N ILE A 249 -4.03 -4.98 -22.24
CA ILE A 249 -2.59 -4.72 -22.24
C ILE A 249 -2.22 -3.23 -22.38
N GLY A 250 -3.21 -2.33 -22.46
CA GLY A 250 -3.01 -0.92 -22.76
C GLY A 250 -2.03 -0.19 -21.85
N PHE A 251 -2.04 -0.50 -20.56
CA PHE A 251 -1.14 0.08 -19.56
C PHE A 251 -0.19 -0.94 -18.92
N THR A 252 0.18 -1.99 -19.67
CA THR A 252 1.20 -2.93 -19.23
C THR A 252 2.60 -2.34 -19.34
N GLU A 253 3.59 -3.01 -18.73
CA GLU A 253 4.99 -2.61 -18.81
C GLU A 253 5.48 -2.47 -20.27
N ASN A 254 4.98 -3.33 -21.17
CA ASN A 254 5.29 -3.26 -22.59
C ASN A 254 4.80 -1.97 -23.24
N MET A 255 3.55 -1.58 -23.01
CA MET A 255 3.01 -0.35 -23.58
C MET A 255 3.63 0.90 -22.96
N LEU A 256 3.99 0.87 -21.70
CA LEU A 256 4.70 1.95 -21.04
C LEU A 256 6.13 2.17 -21.61
N GLN A 257 6.66 1.25 -22.44
CA GLN A 257 7.90 1.50 -23.20
C GLN A 257 7.76 2.58 -24.27
N LEU A 258 6.54 2.98 -24.65
CA LEU A 258 6.30 4.14 -25.51
C LEU A 258 6.95 5.43 -24.98
N PHE A 259 7.23 5.46 -23.68
CA PHE A 259 8.05 6.51 -23.07
C PHE A 259 9.40 6.73 -23.79
N ALA A 260 9.95 5.71 -24.42
CA ALA A 260 11.22 5.84 -25.17
C ALA A 260 11.15 6.89 -26.30
N ALA A 261 9.94 7.16 -26.83
CA ALA A 261 9.71 8.19 -27.82
C ALA A 261 9.76 9.61 -27.26
N TYR A 262 9.55 9.79 -25.95
CA TYR A 262 9.40 11.10 -25.32
C TYR A 262 10.56 12.03 -25.66
N LYS A 263 11.81 11.56 -25.51
CA LYS A 263 13.02 12.35 -25.82
C LYS A 263 13.12 12.88 -27.26
N TYR A 264 12.44 12.23 -28.21
CA TYR A 264 12.41 12.65 -29.61
C TYR A 264 11.22 13.55 -29.94
N CYS A 265 10.15 13.40 -29.20
CA CYS A 265 8.86 14.05 -29.47
C CYS A 265 8.61 15.29 -28.60
N GLU A 266 9.34 15.45 -27.49
CA GLU A 266 9.17 16.60 -26.60
C GLU A 266 9.41 17.91 -27.38
N GLY A 267 8.38 18.76 -27.44
CA GLY A 267 8.42 19.99 -28.22
C GLY A 267 8.48 19.84 -29.74
N ASN A 268 8.50 18.61 -30.27
CA ASN A 268 8.63 18.32 -31.71
C ASN A 268 7.38 17.64 -32.28
N LYS A 269 6.48 18.43 -32.83
CA LYS A 269 5.20 17.95 -33.42
C LYS A 269 5.43 17.05 -34.64
N THR A 270 6.47 17.29 -35.44
CA THR A 270 6.80 16.47 -36.62
C THR A 270 7.16 15.07 -36.21
N ASN A 271 8.04 14.92 -35.20
CA ASN A 271 8.40 13.62 -34.67
C ASN A 271 7.19 12.91 -34.03
N TYR A 272 6.35 13.63 -33.31
CA TYR A 272 5.12 13.05 -32.77
C TYR A 272 4.19 12.55 -33.89
N SER A 273 4.01 13.31 -34.97
CA SER A 273 3.22 12.88 -36.13
C SER A 273 3.82 11.66 -36.82
N LYS A 274 5.17 11.58 -36.92
CA LYS A 274 5.90 10.41 -37.46
C LYS A 274 5.64 9.17 -36.59
N LEU A 275 5.76 9.31 -35.26
CA LEU A 275 5.46 8.24 -34.30
C LEU A 275 4.02 7.74 -34.48
N MET A 276 3.05 8.65 -34.42
CA MET A 276 1.65 8.29 -34.52
C MET A 276 1.30 7.67 -35.88
N GLY A 277 1.92 8.14 -36.98
CA GLY A 277 1.75 7.56 -38.30
C GLY A 277 2.16 6.11 -38.35
N VAL A 278 3.30 5.75 -37.71
CA VAL A 278 3.76 4.36 -37.65
C VAL A 278 2.87 3.54 -36.71
N LEU A 279 2.60 4.03 -35.49
CA LEU A 279 1.85 3.25 -34.50
C LEU A 279 0.40 2.99 -34.93
N LYS A 280 -0.24 3.91 -35.65
CA LYS A 280 -1.60 3.73 -36.19
C LYS A 280 -1.71 2.69 -37.30
N THR A 281 -0.61 2.17 -37.83
CA THR A 281 -0.64 1.02 -38.76
C THR A 281 -0.99 -0.29 -38.07
N PHE A 282 -0.84 -0.37 -36.77
CA PHE A 282 -1.18 -1.56 -35.99
C PHE A 282 -2.63 -1.49 -35.52
N ALA A 283 -3.40 -2.53 -35.82
CA ALA A 283 -4.82 -2.60 -35.43
C ALA A 283 -5.00 -2.69 -33.91
N THR A 284 -4.08 -3.40 -33.23
CA THR A 284 -4.12 -3.58 -31.78
C THR A 284 -2.71 -3.40 -31.15
N PRO A 285 -2.65 -3.08 -29.85
CA PRO A 285 -1.37 -3.05 -29.16
C PRO A 285 -0.66 -4.41 -29.14
N THR A 286 -1.39 -5.52 -29.26
CA THR A 286 -0.83 -6.87 -29.36
C THR A 286 -0.06 -7.04 -30.68
N ASP A 287 -0.62 -6.59 -31.79
CA ASP A 287 0.04 -6.65 -33.10
C ASP A 287 1.37 -5.89 -33.09
N PHE A 288 1.37 -4.71 -32.46
CA PHE A 288 2.60 -3.94 -32.26
C PHE A 288 3.65 -4.69 -31.43
N VAL A 289 3.24 -5.31 -30.31
CA VAL A 289 4.16 -6.08 -29.45
C VAL A 289 4.76 -7.26 -30.22
N VAL A 290 3.92 -8.01 -30.93
CA VAL A 290 4.35 -9.17 -31.74
C VAL A 290 5.35 -8.76 -32.81
N GLU A 291 5.07 -7.67 -33.53
CA GLU A 291 5.96 -7.18 -34.59
C GLU A 291 7.29 -6.68 -34.01
N ALA A 292 7.25 -5.92 -32.92
CA ALA A 292 8.48 -5.46 -32.25
C ALA A 292 9.33 -6.66 -31.76
N GLN A 293 8.70 -7.70 -31.24
CA GLN A 293 9.39 -8.93 -30.83
C GLN A 293 9.96 -9.66 -32.03
N ARG A 294 9.21 -9.81 -33.13
CA ARG A 294 9.65 -10.44 -34.35
C ARG A 294 10.93 -9.82 -34.91
N ILE A 295 11.02 -8.49 -34.90
CA ILE A 295 12.15 -7.75 -35.49
C ILE A 295 13.35 -7.65 -34.55
N TYR A 296 13.11 -7.40 -33.25
CA TYR A 296 14.15 -6.99 -32.30
C TYR A 296 14.41 -7.96 -31.15
N ALA A 297 13.64 -9.06 -31.00
CA ALA A 297 13.97 -10.04 -29.99
C ALA A 297 15.26 -10.77 -30.34
N ASN A 298 16.22 -10.75 -29.44
CA ASN A 298 17.45 -11.55 -29.55
C ASN A 298 17.47 -12.57 -28.40
N PRO A 299 17.09 -13.83 -28.68
CA PRO A 299 17.03 -14.86 -27.63
C PRO A 299 18.42 -15.29 -27.13
N LEU A 300 19.52 -14.93 -27.85
CA LEU A 300 20.88 -15.30 -27.48
C LEU A 300 21.57 -14.24 -26.62
N SER A 301 20.96 -13.09 -26.38
CA SER A 301 21.57 -12.05 -25.56
C SER A 301 21.35 -12.31 -24.06
N HIS A 302 22.45 -12.30 -23.29
CA HIS A 302 22.38 -12.38 -21.82
C HIS A 302 21.68 -11.16 -21.17
N HIS A 303 21.62 -10.02 -21.89
CA HIS A 303 20.92 -8.79 -21.46
C HIS A 303 20.12 -8.23 -22.65
N PRO A 304 19.00 -8.88 -23.02
CA PRO A 304 18.22 -8.42 -24.16
C PRO A 304 17.62 -7.04 -23.86
N GLU A 305 17.91 -6.07 -24.71
CA GLU A 305 17.19 -4.81 -24.70
C GLU A 305 15.72 -5.06 -25.05
N ASN A 306 14.82 -4.25 -24.45
CA ASN A 306 13.39 -4.43 -24.69
C ASN A 306 13.06 -4.19 -26.17
N PRO A 307 12.48 -5.19 -26.90
CA PRO A 307 12.19 -5.09 -28.32
C PRO A 307 11.31 -3.91 -28.71
N ILE A 308 10.33 -3.57 -27.86
CA ILE A 308 9.43 -2.43 -28.09
C ILE A 308 10.21 -1.13 -28.04
N ARG A 309 11.10 -0.98 -27.08
CA ARG A 309 11.96 0.20 -26.97
C ARG A 309 12.83 0.36 -28.21
N LYS A 310 13.47 -0.72 -28.70
CA LYS A 310 14.27 -0.70 -29.94
C LYS A 310 13.44 -0.34 -31.15
N TYR A 311 12.23 -0.88 -31.25
CA TYR A 311 11.33 -0.55 -32.36
C TYR A 311 11.02 0.96 -32.37
N ILE A 312 10.69 1.52 -31.21
CA ILE A 312 10.39 2.95 -31.07
C ILE A 312 11.62 3.80 -31.43
N GLU A 313 12.80 3.46 -30.94
CA GLU A 313 14.02 4.19 -31.23
C GLU A 313 14.37 4.14 -32.75
N ALA A 314 14.11 3.01 -33.41
CA ALA A 314 14.32 2.88 -34.86
C ALA A 314 13.36 3.75 -35.72
N ILE A 315 12.20 4.18 -35.19
CA ILE A 315 11.33 5.14 -35.89
C ILE A 315 12.06 6.47 -36.12
N PHE A 316 13.00 6.82 -35.23
CA PHE A 316 13.71 8.11 -35.25
C PHE A 316 15.14 8.03 -35.75
N ALA A 317 15.68 6.83 -35.96
CA ALA A 317 16.96 6.63 -36.58
C ALA A 317 16.88 6.88 -38.12
#